data_7cf9770299d643c6f2663bb2945d5c09
#
_entry.id   7cf9770299d643c6f2663bb2945d5c09
#
_cell.length_a   1.000
_cell.length_b   1.000
_cell.length_c   1.000
_cell.angle_alpha   90.00
_cell.angle_beta   90.00
_cell.angle_gamma   90.00
#
_symmetry.space_group_name_H-M   'P 1'
#
loop_
_entity.id
_entity.type
_entity.pdbx_description
1 polymer ?
#
loop_
_entity_poly.entity_id
_entity_poly.type
_entity_poly.pdbx_seq_one_letter_code
_entity_poly.pdbx_strand_id
1 'polypeptide(L)'
;MNKIEMEYMYRDAGNNKLRHRIVFENKNNLTIRQIRDLIQIVFIDKFWFDPDRCGVKRLNFKRFDSELDHLWHEIEWIGITTKRKTSDVDIADFLFDSLKGNQFYKLEKDKLEEYSFEP
;
A
#
# COMPACT_ATOMS: atom_id res chain seq x y z
N MET A 1 21.48 1.93 -11.09
CA MET A 1 20.74 1.01 -10.22
C MET A 1 19.23 1.25 -10.38
N ASN A 2 18.48 0.18 -10.54
CA ASN A 2 17.05 0.32 -10.78
C ASN A 2 16.30 0.60 -9.49
N LYS A 3 15.36 1.53 -9.61
CA LYS A 3 14.44 1.86 -8.52
C LYS A 3 13.05 1.40 -8.89
N ILE A 4 12.12 1.54 -7.99
CA ILE A 4 10.74 1.09 -8.20
C ILE A 4 9.83 2.29 -8.17
N GLU A 5 9.06 2.47 -9.22
CA GLU A 5 8.08 3.54 -9.30
C GLU A 5 6.69 2.93 -9.13
N MET A 6 5.87 3.57 -8.29
CA MET A 6 4.52 3.10 -8.00
C MET A 6 3.56 4.26 -8.12
N GLU A 7 2.42 4.01 -8.76
CA GLU A 7 1.33 4.97 -8.75
C GLU A 7 0.22 4.39 -7.88
N TYR A 8 -0.28 5.19 -6.97
CA TYR A 8 -1.38 4.78 -6.12
C TYR A 8 -2.46 5.86 -6.07
N MET A 9 -3.62 5.49 -5.61
CA MET A 9 -4.79 6.32 -5.72
C MET A 9 -5.62 6.25 -4.45
N TYR A 10 -6.24 7.36 -4.10
CA TYR A 10 -7.28 7.41 -3.08
C TYR A 10 -8.60 7.69 -3.77
N ARG A 11 -9.61 6.90 -3.45
CA ARG A 11 -10.96 7.06 -3.99
C ARG A 11 -11.88 7.30 -2.82
N ASP A 12 -12.60 8.43 -2.81
CA ASP A 12 -13.52 8.73 -1.73
C ASP A 12 -14.89 8.06 -1.97
N ALA A 13 -15.81 8.26 -1.03
CA ALA A 13 -17.14 7.65 -1.13
C ALA A 13 -17.91 8.12 -2.36
N GLY A 14 -17.63 9.31 -2.86
CA GLY A 14 -18.27 9.83 -4.06
C GLY A 14 -17.56 9.43 -5.34
N ASN A 15 -16.58 8.52 -5.24
CA ASN A 15 -15.79 8.05 -6.38
C ASN A 15 -14.89 9.14 -6.99
N ASN A 16 -14.57 10.17 -6.22
CA ASN A 16 -13.58 11.15 -6.63
C ASN A 16 -12.20 10.59 -6.34
N LYS A 17 -11.23 10.84 -7.22
CA LYS A 17 -9.93 10.18 -7.15
C LYS A 17 -8.78 11.17 -7.06
N LEU A 18 -7.79 10.84 -6.25
CA LEU A 18 -6.52 11.53 -6.19
C LEU A 18 -5.44 10.51 -6.48
N ARG A 19 -4.43 10.88 -7.27
CA ARG A 19 -3.34 9.98 -7.62
C ARG A 19 -2.00 10.57 -7.26
N HIS A 20 -1.04 9.72 -6.99
CA HIS A 20 0.31 10.15 -6.66
C HIS A 20 1.30 9.09 -7.13
N ARG A 21 2.47 9.53 -7.58
CA ARG A 21 3.54 8.64 -7.96
C ARG A 21 4.70 8.79 -7.00
N ILE A 22 5.33 7.68 -6.66
CA ILE A 22 6.43 7.67 -5.73
C ILE A 22 7.52 6.76 -6.29
N VAL A 23 8.77 7.12 -6.11
CA VAL A 23 9.91 6.33 -6.54
C VAL A 23 10.68 5.88 -5.30
N PHE A 24 10.74 4.57 -5.07
CA PHE A 24 11.42 3.96 -3.95
C PHE A 24 12.81 3.50 -4.33
N GLU A 25 13.71 3.45 -3.36
CA GLU A 25 14.95 2.74 -3.51
C GLU A 25 14.63 1.25 -3.58
N ASN A 26 15.53 0.48 -4.16
CA ASN A 26 15.39 -0.97 -4.25
C ASN A 26 16.71 -1.60 -3.82
N LYS A 27 17.05 -1.47 -2.55
CA LYS A 27 18.35 -1.90 -2.02
C LYS A 27 18.56 -3.40 -2.12
N ASN A 28 17.49 -4.16 -2.06
CA ASN A 28 17.58 -5.61 -2.15
C ASN A 28 17.49 -6.12 -3.59
N ASN A 29 17.45 -5.20 -4.55
CA ASN A 29 17.43 -5.54 -5.97
C ASN A 29 16.33 -6.55 -6.31
N LEU A 30 15.13 -6.33 -5.79
CA LEU A 30 14.00 -7.18 -6.08
C LEU A 30 13.58 -7.00 -7.54
N THR A 31 13.16 -8.09 -8.17
CA THR A 31 12.63 -8.01 -9.53
C THR A 31 11.19 -7.53 -9.46
N ILE A 32 10.69 -7.00 -10.59
CA ILE A 32 9.32 -6.53 -10.61
C ILE A 32 8.34 -7.70 -10.41
N ARG A 33 8.72 -8.89 -10.83
CA ARG A 33 7.91 -10.08 -10.62
C ARG A 33 7.80 -10.43 -9.13
N GLN A 34 8.94 -10.37 -8.41
CA GLN A 34 8.94 -10.61 -6.98
C GLN A 34 8.07 -9.59 -6.27
N ILE A 35 8.17 -8.32 -6.66
CA ILE A 35 7.40 -7.25 -6.05
C ILE A 35 5.91 -7.45 -6.30
N ARG A 36 5.52 -7.80 -7.52
CA ARG A 36 4.12 -8.04 -7.85
C ARG A 36 3.55 -9.23 -7.08
N ASP A 37 4.35 -10.29 -6.93
CA ASP A 37 3.91 -11.46 -6.18
C ASP A 37 3.72 -11.10 -4.70
N LEU A 38 4.63 -10.31 -4.14
CA LEU A 38 4.51 -9.86 -2.76
C LEU A 38 3.29 -8.96 -2.55
N ILE A 39 3.02 -8.08 -3.49
CA ILE A 39 1.84 -7.21 -3.40
C ILE A 39 0.56 -8.03 -3.32
N GLN A 40 0.46 -9.10 -4.10
CA GLN A 40 -0.72 -9.95 -4.06
C GLN A 40 -0.90 -10.65 -2.72
N ILE A 41 0.19 -10.86 -1.99
CA ILE A 41 0.15 -11.51 -0.70
C ILE A 41 -0.09 -10.50 0.42
N VAL A 42 0.60 -9.36 0.38
CA VAL A 42 0.59 -8.45 1.50
C VAL A 42 -0.54 -7.43 1.48
N PHE A 43 -1.06 -7.09 0.32
CA PHE A 43 -2.10 -6.08 0.23
C PHE A 43 -3.48 -6.72 0.42
N ILE A 44 -4.41 -5.96 0.99
CA ILE A 44 -5.77 -6.41 1.17
C ILE A 44 -6.45 -6.47 -0.19
N ASP A 45 -7.08 -7.58 -0.49
CA ASP A 45 -7.71 -7.86 -1.78
C ASP A 45 -6.76 -7.58 -2.95
N LYS A 46 -5.45 -7.79 -2.70
CA LYS A 46 -4.38 -7.72 -3.70
C LYS A 46 -3.99 -6.31 -4.13
N PHE A 47 -4.65 -5.26 -3.65
CA PHE A 47 -4.26 -3.92 -4.06
C PHE A 47 -4.51 -2.81 -3.04
N TRP A 48 -5.12 -3.07 -1.88
CA TRP A 48 -5.39 -2.02 -0.92
C TRP A 48 -4.37 -1.99 0.21
N PHE A 49 -3.98 -0.80 0.63
CA PHE A 49 -3.04 -0.60 1.72
C PHE A 49 -3.37 0.69 2.48
N ASP A 50 -2.84 0.81 3.70
CA ASP A 50 -2.98 2.00 4.52
C ASP A 50 -1.67 2.79 4.43
N PRO A 51 -1.63 3.95 3.78
CA PRO A 51 -0.40 4.71 3.59
C PRO A 51 0.23 5.16 4.90
N ASP A 52 -0.55 5.42 5.94
CA ASP A 52 -0.03 5.86 7.22
C ASP A 52 0.83 4.80 7.88
N ARG A 53 0.61 3.54 7.57
CA ARG A 53 1.39 2.45 8.15
C ARG A 53 2.62 2.11 7.33
N CYS A 54 2.73 2.63 6.12
CA CYS A 54 3.81 2.28 5.20
C CYS A 54 4.78 3.41 4.96
N GLY A 55 4.57 4.55 5.58
CA GLY A 55 5.49 5.67 5.44
C GLY A 55 5.40 6.40 4.12
N VAL A 56 4.29 6.28 3.39
CA VAL A 56 4.10 7.02 2.15
C VAL A 56 3.01 8.06 2.32
N LYS A 57 2.96 9.02 1.40
CA LYS A 57 2.07 10.15 1.53
C LYS A 57 0.62 9.70 1.48
N ARG A 58 -0.16 10.15 2.47
CA ARG A 58 -1.59 9.94 2.47
C ARG A 58 -2.24 10.97 1.57
N LEU A 59 -3.14 10.51 0.71
CA LEU A 59 -3.91 11.39 -0.17
C LEU A 59 -5.29 11.56 0.43
N ASN A 60 -5.77 12.80 0.52
CA ASN A 60 -7.15 13.01 0.96
C ASN A 60 -7.61 14.34 0.44
N PHE A 61 -8.91 14.46 0.23
CA PHE A 61 -9.50 15.71 -0.21
C PHE A 61 -9.58 16.68 0.96
N LYS A 62 -9.75 17.97 0.67
CA LYS A 62 -9.79 18.98 1.70
C LYS A 62 -10.84 18.69 2.76
N ARG A 63 -11.96 18.13 2.36
CA ARG A 63 -13.02 17.83 3.31
C ARG A 63 -13.12 16.33 3.47
N PHE A 64 -12.39 15.81 4.41
CA PHE A 64 -12.44 14.41 4.74
C PHE A 64 -13.59 14.19 5.70
N ASP A 65 -14.49 13.26 5.37
CA ASP A 65 -15.61 12.93 6.22
C ASP A 65 -15.34 11.56 6.81
N SER A 66 -15.08 11.49 8.10
CA SER A 66 -14.71 10.24 8.76
C SER A 66 -15.82 9.20 8.75
N GLU A 67 -17.07 9.59 8.48
CA GLU A 67 -18.15 8.63 8.40
C GLU A 67 -18.31 8.06 7.00
N LEU A 68 -17.98 8.83 5.96
CA LEU A 68 -18.16 8.43 4.59
C LEU A 68 -16.86 8.01 3.92
N ASP A 69 -15.73 8.57 4.36
CA ASP A 69 -14.46 8.36 3.67
C ASP A 69 -13.61 7.34 4.43
N HIS A 70 -13.00 6.43 3.69
CA HIS A 70 -12.12 5.43 4.26
C HIS A 70 -10.66 5.86 4.15
N LEU A 71 -9.76 5.10 4.76
CA LEU A 71 -8.34 5.39 4.73
C LEU A 71 -7.56 4.57 3.71
N TRP A 72 -8.20 3.62 3.04
CA TRP A 72 -7.51 2.69 2.17
C TRP A 72 -7.15 3.34 0.84
N HIS A 73 -5.90 3.09 0.40
CA HIS A 73 -5.41 3.52 -0.88
C HIS A 73 -5.23 2.32 -1.79
N GLU A 74 -5.30 2.51 -3.10
CA GLU A 74 -5.22 1.45 -4.08
C GLU A 74 -3.97 1.61 -4.89
N ILE A 75 -3.26 0.51 -5.15
CA ILE A 75 -2.13 0.55 -6.06
C ILE A 75 -2.69 0.46 -7.48
N GLU A 76 -2.22 1.35 -8.38
CA GLU A 76 -2.65 1.33 -9.75
C GLU A 76 -1.59 0.80 -10.67
N TRP A 77 -0.35 1.07 -10.40
CA TRP A 77 0.73 0.66 -11.29
C TRP A 77 2.05 0.59 -10.52
N ILE A 78 2.89 -0.34 -10.91
CA ILE A 78 4.21 -0.46 -10.33
C ILE A 78 5.17 -0.96 -11.40
N GLY A 79 6.38 -0.44 -11.43
CA GLY A 79 7.38 -0.81 -12.42
C GLY A 79 8.77 -0.37 -12.04
N ILE A 80 9.73 -0.79 -12.83
CA ILE A 80 11.13 -0.44 -12.64
C ILE A 80 11.40 0.89 -13.32
N THR A 81 12.19 1.72 -12.69
CA THR A 81 12.54 3.03 -13.23
C THR A 81 13.98 3.39 -12.90
N THR A 82 14.59 4.27 -13.69
CA THR A 82 15.89 4.85 -13.38
C THR A 82 15.75 6.27 -12.84
N LYS A 83 14.51 6.74 -12.62
CA LYS A 83 14.27 8.07 -12.10
C LYS A 83 14.85 8.20 -10.70
N ARG A 84 15.09 9.45 -10.29
CA ARG A 84 15.59 9.72 -8.94
C ARG A 84 14.51 9.37 -7.91
N LYS A 85 14.94 8.83 -6.76
CA LYS A 85 13.97 8.50 -5.72
C LYS A 85 13.26 9.75 -5.22
N THR A 86 12.01 9.58 -4.84
CA THR A 86 11.21 10.64 -4.23
C THR A 86 10.82 10.27 -2.80
N SER A 87 11.21 9.08 -2.33
CA SER A 87 10.91 8.64 -0.97
C SER A 87 12.16 8.12 -0.31
N ASP A 88 12.28 8.29 1.00
CA ASP A 88 13.36 7.70 1.76
C ASP A 88 13.02 6.26 2.18
N VAL A 89 11.84 5.79 1.88
CA VAL A 89 11.42 4.43 2.19
C VAL A 89 11.90 3.51 1.07
N ASP A 90 12.50 2.38 1.44
CA ASP A 90 12.88 1.36 0.47
C ASP A 90 11.66 0.50 0.14
N ILE A 91 11.60 -0.05 -1.07
CA ILE A 91 10.45 -0.84 -1.49
C ILE A 91 10.21 -2.04 -0.56
N ALA A 92 11.27 -2.66 -0.06
CA ALA A 92 11.13 -3.80 0.84
C ALA A 92 10.49 -3.38 2.16
N ASP A 93 10.85 -2.20 2.68
CA ASP A 93 10.29 -1.69 3.91
C ASP A 93 8.81 -1.34 3.72
N PHE A 94 8.46 -0.76 2.57
CA PHE A 94 7.07 -0.46 2.25
C PHE A 94 6.23 -1.74 2.26
N LEU A 95 6.74 -2.80 1.63
CA LEU A 95 6.02 -4.06 1.57
C LEU A 95 5.92 -4.72 2.95
N PHE A 96 7.01 -4.66 3.72
CA PHE A 96 7.02 -5.24 5.06
C PHE A 96 6.03 -4.53 5.98
N ASP A 97 6.01 -3.21 5.94
CA ASP A 97 5.09 -2.42 6.77
C ASP A 97 3.64 -2.63 6.34
N SER A 98 3.41 -2.82 5.04
CA SER A 98 2.08 -3.16 4.53
C SER A 98 1.62 -4.51 5.06
N LEU A 99 2.53 -5.48 5.10
CA LEU A 99 2.21 -6.80 5.61
C LEU A 99 1.84 -6.73 7.09
N LYS A 100 2.61 -6.00 7.89
CA LYS A 100 2.31 -5.86 9.31
C LYS A 100 0.95 -5.22 9.54
N GLY A 101 0.65 -4.17 8.81
CA GLY A 101 -0.64 -3.51 8.91
C GLY A 101 -1.79 -4.42 8.55
N ASN A 102 -1.62 -5.23 7.51
CA ASN A 102 -2.66 -6.14 7.05
C ASN A 102 -2.84 -7.31 8.02
N GLN A 103 -1.78 -7.79 8.62
CA GLN A 103 -1.89 -8.84 9.64
C GLN A 103 -2.70 -8.35 10.83
N PHE A 104 -2.45 -7.11 11.27
CA PHE A 104 -3.19 -6.54 12.37
C PHE A 104 -4.69 -6.45 12.02
N TYR A 105 -4.99 -5.99 10.82
CA TYR A 105 -6.35 -5.88 10.34
C TYR A 105 -7.04 -7.24 10.30
N LYS A 106 -6.35 -8.27 9.84
CA LYS A 106 -6.92 -9.60 9.77
C LYS A 106 -7.20 -10.17 11.15
N LEU A 107 -6.32 -9.92 12.11
CA LEU A 107 -6.54 -10.38 13.46
C LEU A 107 -7.79 -9.74 14.09
N GLU A 108 -7.98 -8.45 13.85
CA GLU A 108 -9.15 -7.76 14.36
C GLU A 108 -10.42 -8.33 13.73
N LYS A 109 -10.38 -8.57 12.42
CA LYS A 109 -11.52 -9.12 11.72
C LYS A 109 -11.84 -10.53 12.20
N ASP A 110 -10.82 -11.35 12.43
CA ASP A 110 -11.01 -12.70 12.88
C ASP A 110 -11.62 -12.73 14.27
N LYS A 111 -11.24 -11.81 15.13
CA LYS A 111 -11.85 -11.72 16.43
C LYS A 111 -13.33 -11.43 16.32
N LEU A 112 -13.69 -10.56 15.41
CA LEU A 112 -15.09 -10.21 15.25
C LEU A 112 -15.90 -11.38 14.72
N GLU A 113 -15.32 -12.17 13.85
CA GLU A 113 -16.01 -13.29 13.29
C GLU A 113 -15.92 -14.49 14.16
N GLU A 114 -15.16 -14.42 15.20
CA GLU A 114 -15.09 -15.44 16.05
C GLU A 114 -14.73 -16.69 15.68
N TYR A 115 -13.98 -17.04 15.03
CA TYR A 115 -13.62 -18.20 14.77
C TYR A 115 -12.39 -18.38 14.75
N SER A 116 -12.02 -19.14 15.17
CA SER A 116 -10.81 -19.24 15.21
C SER A 116 -10.29 -20.00 14.35
N PHE A 117 -9.49 -19.87 13.84
CA PHE A 117 -8.99 -20.61 13.08
C PHE A 117 -8.08 -21.18 13.71
N GLU A 118 -7.96 -22.23 13.78
CA GLU A 118 -7.16 -22.85 14.41
C GLU A 118 -6.09 -23.05 13.88
N PRO A 119 -5.19 -22.92 14.28
CA PRO A 119 -3.93 -23.17 13.85
C PRO A 119 -3.67 -24.55 13.61
#